data_28c83d63d29df30241c4e3ec7184feea
#
_entry.id   28c83d63d29df30241c4e3ec7184feea
#
_cell.length_a   1.000
_cell.length_b   1.000
_cell.length_c   1.000
_cell.angle_alpha   90.00
_cell.angle_beta   90.00
_cell.angle_gamma   90.00
#
_symmetry.space_group_name_H-M   'P 1'
#
loop_
_entity.id
_entity.type
_entity.pdbx_description
1 polymer ?
#
loop_
_entity_poly.entity_id
_entity_poly.type
_entity_poly.pdbx_seq_one_letter_code
_entity_poly.pdbx_strand_id
1 'polypeptide(L)'
;MDQLKRHQNKIKFIKYAFLSSGIFLLLVILVTIMYSPNSSNTSDSQQEIDDKKPYLTKDYSLSIQSPVFEGFSNNLTPYKILANTMMRDKNNNYILQTVSGKYLTSDGDITIKSKNAALDEITKQVVLTDDVLIIFNGAQLKSSQLNFNINTQNINSDTPVIVDFSNSYIKADKLESEGYSDSIKFKGNVESVFDIDDF
;
A
#
# COMPACT_ATOMS: atom_id res chain seq x y z
N MET A 1 41.09 -55.53 5.55
CA MET A 1 41.54 -54.11 5.57
C MET A 1 41.10 -53.32 4.32
N ASP A 2 40.58 -53.95 3.29
CA ASP A 2 40.21 -53.22 2.03
C ASP A 2 38.84 -52.58 1.98
N GLN A 3 37.92 -52.98 2.84
CA GLN A 3 36.56 -52.43 2.84
C GLN A 3 36.50 -50.96 3.34
N LEU A 4 37.31 -50.60 4.31
CA LEU A 4 37.37 -49.23 4.88
C LEU A 4 38.00 -48.21 3.89
N LYS A 5 38.98 -48.60 3.09
CA LYS A 5 39.59 -47.73 2.08
C LYS A 5 38.62 -47.42 0.92
N ARG A 6 37.76 -48.37 0.54
CA ARG A 6 36.74 -48.16 -0.50
C ARG A 6 35.64 -47.18 -0.04
N HIS A 7 35.31 -47.16 1.23
CA HIS A 7 34.28 -46.23 1.76
C HIS A 7 34.81 -44.79 1.84
N GLN A 8 36.06 -44.63 2.25
CA GLN A 8 36.68 -43.29 2.33
C GLN A 8 36.86 -42.63 0.95
N ASN A 9 37.17 -43.44 -0.09
CA ASN A 9 37.28 -42.89 -1.45
C ASN A 9 35.95 -42.50 -2.06
N LYS A 10 34.83 -43.17 -1.72
CA LYS A 10 33.49 -42.77 -2.15
C LYS A 10 33.05 -41.47 -1.51
N ILE A 11 33.35 -41.24 -0.23
CA ILE A 11 33.02 -40.00 0.47
C ILE A 11 33.81 -38.81 -0.08
N LYS A 12 35.10 -39.02 -0.41
CA LYS A 12 35.92 -37.99 -1.07
C LYS A 12 35.40 -37.65 -2.46
N PHE A 13 35.01 -38.65 -3.24
CA PHE A 13 34.46 -38.45 -4.57
C PHE A 13 33.12 -37.66 -4.53
N ILE A 14 32.23 -37.95 -3.59
CA ILE A 14 30.97 -37.23 -3.39
C ILE A 14 31.23 -35.76 -2.98
N LYS A 15 32.21 -35.53 -2.09
CA LYS A 15 32.61 -34.18 -1.69
C LYS A 15 33.10 -33.32 -2.86
N TYR A 16 33.96 -33.92 -3.73
CA TYR A 16 34.47 -33.21 -4.90
C TYR A 16 33.40 -33.03 -5.98
N ALA A 17 32.45 -33.95 -6.12
CA ALA A 17 31.33 -33.83 -7.03
C ALA A 17 30.39 -32.70 -6.62
N PHE A 18 30.09 -32.53 -5.31
CA PHE A 18 29.31 -31.40 -4.80
C PHE A 18 30.05 -30.07 -4.95
N LEU A 19 31.34 -30.03 -4.68
CA LEU A 19 32.16 -28.83 -4.82
C LEU A 19 32.23 -28.37 -6.29
N SER A 20 32.40 -29.29 -7.23
CA SER A 20 32.44 -28.99 -8.67
C SER A 20 31.07 -28.53 -9.20
N SER A 21 29.96 -29.12 -8.70
CA SER A 21 28.63 -28.73 -9.06
C SER A 21 28.32 -27.29 -8.60
N GLY A 22 28.75 -26.88 -7.39
CA GLY A 22 28.60 -25.54 -6.89
C GLY A 22 29.39 -24.49 -7.71
N ILE A 23 30.63 -24.83 -8.08
CA ILE A 23 31.44 -23.95 -8.92
C ILE A 23 30.87 -23.83 -10.33
N PHE A 24 30.31 -24.91 -10.89
CA PHE A 24 29.68 -24.90 -12.21
C PHE A 24 28.43 -24.00 -12.22
N LEU A 25 27.61 -24.07 -11.18
CA LEU A 25 26.39 -23.22 -11.04
C LEU A 25 26.76 -21.73 -10.91
N LEU A 26 27.83 -21.42 -10.16
CA LEU A 26 28.37 -20.07 -10.03
C LEU A 26 28.89 -19.53 -11.36
N LEU A 27 29.56 -20.39 -12.16
CA LEU A 27 30.04 -20.03 -13.49
C LEU A 27 28.91 -19.78 -14.48
N VAL A 28 27.83 -20.58 -14.43
CA VAL A 28 26.62 -20.34 -15.26
C VAL A 28 25.97 -19.00 -14.93
N ILE A 29 25.84 -18.66 -13.65
CA ILE A 29 25.30 -17.36 -13.23
C ILE A 29 26.19 -16.21 -13.72
N LEU A 30 27.50 -16.34 -13.62
CA LEU A 30 28.45 -15.32 -14.07
C LEU A 30 28.41 -15.12 -15.59
N VAL A 31 28.27 -16.22 -16.33
CA VAL A 31 28.09 -16.19 -17.80
C VAL A 31 26.76 -15.55 -18.18
N THR A 32 25.64 -15.86 -17.49
CA THR A 32 24.36 -15.21 -17.77
C THR A 32 24.37 -13.70 -17.49
N ILE A 33 25.11 -13.25 -16.46
CA ILE A 33 25.30 -11.81 -16.19
C ILE A 33 26.18 -11.16 -17.28
N MET A 34 27.21 -11.82 -17.76
CA MET A 34 28.09 -11.26 -18.79
C MET A 34 27.48 -11.30 -20.20
N TYR A 35 26.62 -12.28 -20.49
CA TYR A 35 25.93 -12.44 -21.77
C TYR A 35 24.51 -11.89 -21.77
N SER A 36 24.04 -11.26 -20.67
CA SER A 36 22.79 -10.52 -20.69
C SER A 36 22.98 -9.32 -21.65
N PRO A 37 22.41 -9.35 -22.88
CA PRO A 37 22.48 -8.20 -23.72
C PRO A 37 21.74 -7.08 -23.00
N ASN A 38 22.41 -5.95 -22.87
CA ASN A 38 21.84 -4.71 -22.36
C ASN A 38 20.70 -4.33 -23.34
N SER A 39 19.52 -4.93 -23.15
CA SER A 39 18.31 -4.59 -23.89
C SER A 39 17.81 -3.25 -23.37
N SER A 40 18.50 -2.20 -23.75
CA SER A 40 17.89 -0.88 -23.90
C SER A 40 16.91 -0.98 -25.09
N ASN A 41 15.78 -1.62 -24.88
CA ASN A 41 14.66 -1.51 -25.79
C ASN A 41 14.01 -0.14 -25.57
N THR A 42 14.58 0.84 -26.25
CA THR A 42 13.87 2.01 -26.71
C THR A 42 12.83 1.52 -27.74
N SER A 43 11.68 1.13 -27.27
CA SER A 43 10.51 0.97 -28.14
C SER A 43 9.93 2.36 -28.35
N ASP A 44 10.42 3.00 -29.42
CA ASP A 44 9.72 4.08 -30.09
C ASP A 44 8.37 3.55 -30.61
N SER A 45 7.36 3.62 -29.78
CA SER A 45 5.97 3.62 -30.19
C SER A 45 5.49 5.06 -30.07
N GLN A 46 5.58 5.76 -31.21
CA GLN A 46 4.81 6.97 -31.44
C GLN A 46 3.33 6.64 -31.23
N GLN A 47 2.80 6.98 -30.05
CA GLN A 47 1.37 7.14 -29.84
C GLN A 47 1.10 8.65 -29.72
N GLU A 48 0.22 9.09 -30.62
CA GLU A 48 -0.34 10.43 -30.70
C GLU A 48 -0.59 11.01 -29.32
N ILE A 49 0.08 12.14 -29.06
CA ILE A 49 -0.13 12.96 -27.88
C ILE A 49 -1.44 13.70 -28.07
N ASP A 50 -2.49 13.23 -27.41
CA ASP A 50 -3.72 14.00 -27.20
C ASP A 50 -3.41 15.14 -26.21
N ASP A 51 -3.34 16.32 -26.78
CA ASP A 51 -2.91 17.58 -26.17
C ASP A 51 -4.01 18.10 -25.25
N LYS A 52 -4.07 17.65 -23.99
CA LYS A 52 -4.76 18.33 -22.86
C LYS A 52 -4.50 17.71 -21.50
N LYS A 53 -3.33 18.01 -20.88
CA LYS A 53 -3.21 18.09 -19.41
C LYS A 53 -1.98 18.86 -18.96
N PRO A 54 -2.13 20.08 -18.38
CA PRO A 54 -1.02 20.87 -17.86
C PRO A 54 -0.74 20.56 -16.38
N TYR A 55 -0.33 19.35 -16.03
CA TYR A 55 0.08 19.00 -14.66
C TYR A 55 1.17 17.93 -14.65
N LEU A 56 2.36 18.16 -15.22
CA LEU A 56 3.46 17.22 -14.97
C LEU A 56 4.81 17.87 -15.26
N THR A 57 5.26 18.73 -14.33
CA THR A 57 6.69 19.03 -14.15
C THR A 57 7.11 18.66 -12.71
N LYS A 58 6.66 17.52 -12.21
CA LYS A 58 7.25 16.88 -11.03
C LYS A 58 8.06 15.71 -11.53
N ASP A 59 9.38 15.76 -11.36
CA ASP A 59 10.29 14.65 -11.69
C ASP A 59 9.94 13.43 -10.84
N TYR A 60 9.10 12.54 -11.36
CA TYR A 60 8.82 11.25 -10.76
C TYR A 60 9.90 10.24 -11.15
N SER A 61 10.40 9.48 -10.19
CA SER A 61 11.42 8.47 -10.42
C SER A 61 10.84 7.12 -10.84
N LEU A 62 9.55 6.89 -10.63
CA LEU A 62 8.86 5.64 -10.91
C LEU A 62 7.38 5.92 -11.17
N SER A 63 6.79 5.19 -12.14
CA SER A 63 5.34 5.16 -12.38
C SER A 63 4.89 3.71 -12.54
N ILE A 64 3.86 3.31 -11.80
CA ILE A 64 3.28 1.95 -11.84
C ILE A 64 1.79 2.09 -12.11
N GLN A 65 1.29 1.26 -13.02
CA GLN A 65 -0.14 1.13 -13.32
C GLN A 65 -0.74 0.01 -12.48
N SER A 66 -1.94 0.26 -11.94
CA SER A 66 -2.72 -0.69 -11.15
C SER A 66 -1.94 -1.33 -9.99
N PRO A 67 -1.25 -0.55 -9.14
CA PRO A 67 -0.50 -1.11 -8.02
C PRO A 67 -1.44 -1.74 -6.99
N VAL A 68 -0.95 -2.80 -6.35
CA VAL A 68 -1.60 -3.48 -5.23
C VAL A 68 -0.64 -3.55 -4.07
N PHE A 69 -1.06 -3.05 -2.90
CA PHE A 69 -0.34 -3.18 -1.65
C PHE A 69 -1.12 -4.08 -0.70
N GLU A 70 -0.48 -5.11 -0.21
CA GLU A 70 -1.07 -6.03 0.76
C GLU A 70 -0.12 -6.19 1.94
N GLY A 71 -0.67 -6.35 3.15
CA GLY A 71 0.14 -6.52 4.35
C GLY A 71 -0.70 -6.67 5.60
N PHE A 72 -0.02 -6.51 6.73
CA PHE A 72 -0.62 -6.53 8.06
C PHE A 72 -0.25 -5.25 8.79
N SER A 73 -1.20 -4.68 9.54
CA SER A 73 -0.92 -3.61 10.49
C SER A 73 -0.21 -4.15 11.74
N ASN A 74 0.19 -3.28 12.67
CA ASN A 74 0.90 -3.70 13.89
C ASN A 74 0.10 -4.69 14.77
N ASN A 75 -1.23 -4.66 14.71
CA ASN A 75 -2.11 -5.61 15.40
C ASN A 75 -2.48 -6.83 14.55
N LEU A 76 -1.72 -7.11 13.50
CA LEU A 76 -1.93 -8.22 12.57
C LEU A 76 -3.24 -8.15 11.77
N THR A 77 -3.89 -6.98 11.70
CA THR A 77 -5.05 -6.78 10.84
C THR A 77 -4.62 -6.76 9.37
N PRO A 78 -5.13 -7.67 8.52
CA PRO A 78 -4.78 -7.67 7.11
C PRO A 78 -5.38 -6.46 6.39
N TYR A 79 -4.62 -5.89 5.46
CA TYR A 79 -5.09 -4.81 4.62
C TYR A 79 -4.72 -5.03 3.16
N LYS A 80 -5.51 -4.43 2.28
CA LYS A 80 -5.27 -4.38 0.84
C LYS A 80 -5.59 -2.98 0.33
N ILE A 81 -4.62 -2.37 -0.39
CA ILE A 81 -4.78 -1.05 -1.02
C ILE A 81 -4.58 -1.20 -2.53
N LEU A 82 -5.51 -0.69 -3.29
CA LEU A 82 -5.50 -0.66 -4.75
C LEU A 82 -5.46 0.79 -5.21
N ALA A 83 -4.79 1.07 -6.30
CA ALA A 83 -4.88 2.36 -6.99
C ALA A 83 -4.84 2.17 -8.51
N ASN A 84 -5.29 3.17 -9.27
CA ASN A 84 -5.16 3.13 -10.73
C ASN A 84 -3.73 3.41 -11.16
N THR A 85 -3.09 4.39 -10.52
CA THR A 85 -1.69 4.75 -10.78
C THR A 85 -0.98 5.05 -9.48
N MET A 86 0.31 4.77 -9.45
CA MET A 86 1.22 5.17 -8.41
C MET A 86 2.43 5.82 -9.04
N MET A 87 2.86 6.95 -8.49
CA MET A 87 4.09 7.64 -8.85
C MET A 87 4.93 7.81 -7.59
N ARG A 88 6.25 7.64 -7.71
CA ARG A 88 7.18 7.89 -6.61
C ARG A 88 7.89 9.20 -6.85
N ASP A 89 7.83 10.11 -5.89
CA ASP A 89 8.56 11.37 -5.94
C ASP A 89 10.03 11.21 -5.51
N LYS A 90 10.82 12.28 -5.63
CA LYS A 90 12.24 12.30 -5.23
C LYS A 90 12.46 12.14 -3.72
N ASN A 91 11.44 12.39 -2.91
CA ASN A 91 11.48 12.26 -1.44
C ASN A 91 11.01 10.87 -0.97
N ASN A 92 10.87 9.91 -1.88
CA ASN A 92 10.36 8.58 -1.62
C ASN A 92 8.88 8.52 -1.15
N ASN A 93 8.09 9.57 -1.38
CA ASN A 93 6.66 9.50 -1.17
C ASN A 93 5.99 8.87 -2.39
N TYR A 94 4.97 8.07 -2.14
CA TYR A 94 4.12 7.54 -3.20
C TYR A 94 2.89 8.41 -3.35
N ILE A 95 2.63 8.87 -4.57
CA ILE A 95 1.40 9.56 -4.96
C ILE A 95 0.52 8.54 -5.68
N LEU A 96 -0.67 8.30 -5.16
CA LEU A 96 -1.62 7.35 -5.70
C LEU A 96 -2.86 8.07 -6.23
N GLN A 97 -3.44 7.55 -7.31
CA GLN A 97 -4.68 8.06 -7.89
C GLN A 97 -5.76 6.98 -7.89
N THR A 98 -6.99 7.38 -7.61
CA THR A 98 -8.17 6.50 -7.52
C THR A 98 -7.91 5.35 -6.55
N VAL A 99 -7.84 5.67 -5.29
CA VAL A 99 -7.46 4.74 -4.22
C VAL A 99 -8.66 4.01 -3.66
N SER A 100 -8.52 2.72 -3.44
CA SER A 100 -9.45 1.89 -2.68
C SER A 100 -8.67 1.02 -1.70
N GLY A 101 -8.89 1.23 -0.41
CA GLY A 101 -8.30 0.46 0.69
C GLY A 101 -9.35 -0.43 1.36
N LYS A 102 -8.95 -1.60 1.83
CA LYS A 102 -9.77 -2.51 2.61
C LYS A 102 -8.97 -3.03 3.81
N TYR A 103 -9.57 -2.99 5.00
CA TYR A 103 -9.08 -3.60 6.23
C TYR A 103 -10.08 -4.65 6.70
N LEU A 104 -9.60 -5.83 7.05
CA LEU A 104 -10.42 -6.96 7.47
C LEU A 104 -10.34 -7.09 8.99
N THR A 105 -11.19 -6.37 9.72
CA THR A 105 -11.22 -6.44 11.18
C THR A 105 -12.20 -7.52 11.68
N SER A 106 -12.06 -7.93 12.96
CA SER A 106 -13.00 -8.88 13.60
C SER A 106 -14.43 -8.33 13.64
N ASP A 107 -14.58 -7.02 13.73
CA ASP A 107 -15.86 -6.34 13.93
C ASP A 107 -16.52 -5.90 12.63
N GLY A 108 -15.87 -6.14 11.51
CA GLY A 108 -16.34 -5.83 10.17
C GLY A 108 -15.25 -5.25 9.25
N ASP A 109 -15.55 -5.19 7.99
CA ASP A 109 -14.63 -4.65 6.99
C ASP A 109 -14.68 -3.13 6.95
N ILE A 110 -13.51 -2.49 7.03
CA ILE A 110 -13.37 -1.06 6.78
C ILE A 110 -12.99 -0.87 5.30
N THR A 111 -13.78 -0.10 4.57
CA THR A 111 -13.47 0.30 3.19
C THR A 111 -13.13 1.78 3.14
N ILE A 112 -12.01 2.12 2.51
CA ILE A 112 -11.51 3.49 2.34
C ILE A 112 -11.45 3.79 0.85
N LYS A 113 -11.94 4.96 0.42
CA LYS A 113 -11.85 5.44 -0.97
C LYS A 113 -11.43 6.89 -1.01
N SER A 114 -10.66 7.29 -2.02
CA SER A 114 -10.34 8.68 -2.34
C SER A 114 -9.92 8.83 -3.81
N LYS A 115 -9.98 10.06 -4.34
CA LYS A 115 -9.42 10.31 -5.68
C LYS A 115 -7.91 10.32 -5.66
N ASN A 116 -7.30 10.87 -4.61
CA ASN A 116 -5.85 10.96 -4.48
C ASN A 116 -5.39 10.52 -3.09
N ALA A 117 -4.17 10.00 -3.01
CA ALA A 117 -3.50 9.76 -1.74
C ALA A 117 -2.00 10.00 -1.87
N ALA A 118 -1.38 10.45 -0.76
CA ALA A 118 0.06 10.48 -0.59
C ALA A 118 0.43 9.51 0.54
N LEU A 119 1.29 8.54 0.27
CA LEU A 119 1.79 7.57 1.24
C LEU A 119 3.25 7.85 1.53
N ASP A 120 3.57 8.11 2.78
CA ASP A 120 4.94 8.03 3.31
C ASP A 120 5.22 6.58 3.73
N GLU A 121 6.15 5.95 3.01
CA GLU A 121 6.48 4.54 3.25
C GLU A 121 7.19 4.31 4.59
N ILE A 122 7.89 5.31 5.12
CA ILE A 122 8.64 5.20 6.37
C ILE A 122 7.71 5.29 7.57
N THR A 123 6.91 6.35 7.61
CA THR A 123 6.00 6.63 8.74
C THR A 123 4.68 5.88 8.64
N LYS A 124 4.39 5.28 7.47
CA LYS A 124 3.11 4.63 7.14
C LYS A 124 1.91 5.59 7.25
N GLN A 125 2.18 6.88 7.11
CA GLN A 125 1.14 7.91 7.01
C GLN A 125 0.60 7.98 5.60
N VAL A 126 -0.72 8.00 5.50
CA VAL A 126 -1.46 8.21 4.26
C VAL A 126 -2.28 9.47 4.40
N VAL A 127 -2.10 10.41 3.49
CA VAL A 127 -2.96 11.59 3.36
C VAL A 127 -3.89 11.33 2.19
N LEU A 128 -5.17 11.12 2.48
CA LEU A 128 -6.23 10.95 1.50
C LEU A 128 -6.80 12.32 1.16
N THR A 129 -7.02 12.61 -0.12
CA THR A 129 -7.61 13.87 -0.58
C THR A 129 -8.61 13.63 -1.69
N ASP A 130 -9.57 14.55 -1.78
CA ASP A 130 -10.63 14.59 -2.77
C ASP A 130 -11.60 13.40 -2.70
N ASP A 131 -12.83 13.68 -2.32
CA ASP A 131 -13.92 12.70 -2.18
C ASP A 131 -13.53 11.51 -1.26
N VAL A 132 -12.97 11.82 -0.10
CA VAL A 132 -12.63 10.78 0.89
C VAL A 132 -13.90 10.19 1.48
N LEU A 133 -14.00 8.86 1.41
CA LEU A 133 -15.09 8.06 1.93
C LEU A 133 -14.54 6.88 2.72
N ILE A 134 -14.95 6.75 3.98
CA ILE A 134 -14.74 5.55 4.80
C ILE A 134 -16.08 4.91 5.09
N ILE A 135 -16.17 3.61 4.91
CA ILE A 135 -17.39 2.83 5.21
C ILE A 135 -17.02 1.75 6.23
N PHE A 136 -17.79 1.68 7.30
CA PHE A 136 -17.68 0.66 8.34
C PHE A 136 -19.05 0.35 8.94
N ASN A 137 -19.48 -0.90 8.88
CA ASN A 137 -20.76 -1.38 9.43
C ASN A 137 -21.97 -0.52 9.02
N GLY A 138 -22.03 -0.09 7.75
CA GLY A 138 -23.10 0.75 7.23
C GLY A 138 -22.91 2.25 7.48
N ALA A 139 -22.10 2.65 8.45
CA ALA A 139 -21.74 4.06 8.65
C ALA A 139 -20.81 4.54 7.54
N GLN A 140 -20.97 5.81 7.11
CA GLN A 140 -20.17 6.44 6.08
C GLN A 140 -19.58 7.74 6.60
N LEU A 141 -18.25 7.84 6.65
CA LEU A 141 -17.53 9.07 6.93
C LEU A 141 -17.08 9.71 5.62
N LYS A 142 -17.40 10.96 5.43
CA LYS A 142 -17.05 11.77 4.25
C LYS A 142 -16.23 12.98 4.67
N SER A 143 -15.17 13.29 3.91
CA SER A 143 -14.36 14.51 4.10
C SER A 143 -13.66 14.89 2.79
N SER A 144 -13.15 16.10 2.70
CA SER A 144 -12.27 16.52 1.60
C SER A 144 -10.83 16.03 1.78
N GLN A 145 -10.39 15.89 3.05
CA GLN A 145 -9.07 15.38 3.40
C GLN A 145 -9.11 14.58 4.69
N LEU A 146 -8.30 13.52 4.73
CA LEU A 146 -8.20 12.69 5.92
C LEU A 146 -6.79 12.10 6.01
N ASN A 147 -6.20 12.13 7.20
CA ASN A 147 -4.95 11.48 7.50
C ASN A 147 -5.23 10.13 8.16
N PHE A 148 -4.54 9.10 7.69
CA PHE A 148 -4.67 7.74 8.19
C PHE A 148 -3.28 7.12 8.38
N ASN A 149 -3.04 6.47 9.50
CA ASN A 149 -1.81 5.71 9.73
C ASN A 149 -2.09 4.21 9.60
N ILE A 150 -1.40 3.56 8.66
CA ILE A 150 -1.61 2.13 8.35
C ILE A 150 -1.31 1.24 9.56
N ASN A 151 -0.28 1.58 10.34
CA ASN A 151 0.17 0.75 11.45
C ASN A 151 -0.70 0.90 12.70
N THR A 152 -1.02 2.14 13.06
CA THR A 152 -1.77 2.44 14.30
C THR A 152 -3.26 2.54 14.08
N GLN A 153 -3.70 2.63 12.82
CA GLN A 153 -5.09 2.86 12.41
C GLN A 153 -5.68 4.18 12.94
N ASN A 154 -4.83 5.11 13.36
CA ASN A 154 -5.25 6.45 13.74
C ASN A 154 -5.81 7.17 12.53
N ILE A 155 -6.97 7.82 12.73
CA ILE A 155 -7.63 8.64 11.73
C ILE A 155 -7.77 10.03 12.29
N ASN A 156 -7.39 11.06 11.52
CA ASN A 156 -7.65 12.45 11.88
C ASN A 156 -7.97 13.28 10.64
N SER A 157 -8.81 14.31 10.83
CA SER A 157 -9.15 15.28 9.80
C SER A 157 -9.16 16.67 10.41
N ASP A 158 -8.43 17.59 9.78
CA ASP A 158 -8.50 19.02 10.06
C ASP A 158 -9.46 19.74 9.11
N THR A 159 -10.15 19.02 8.25
CA THR A 159 -11.20 19.51 7.36
C THR A 159 -12.57 19.00 7.83
N PRO A 160 -13.66 19.68 7.46
CA PRO A 160 -15.01 19.26 7.86
C PRO A 160 -15.29 17.80 7.51
N VAL A 161 -15.94 17.11 8.44
CA VAL A 161 -16.37 15.73 8.32
C VAL A 161 -17.87 15.60 8.47
N ILE A 162 -18.43 14.64 7.77
CA ILE A 162 -19.81 14.19 7.91
C ILE A 162 -19.78 12.69 8.12
N VAL A 163 -20.42 12.20 9.18
CA VAL A 163 -20.65 10.77 9.41
C VAL A 163 -22.14 10.52 9.31
N ASP A 164 -22.53 9.72 8.33
CA ASP A 164 -23.91 9.29 8.11
C ASP A 164 -24.04 7.82 8.55
N PHE A 165 -25.09 7.49 9.29
CA PHE A 165 -25.44 6.12 9.65
C PHE A 165 -26.96 6.01 9.76
N SER A 166 -27.54 5.19 8.89
CA SER A 166 -29.00 5.06 8.77
C SER A 166 -29.70 6.43 8.54
N ASN A 167 -30.62 6.82 9.41
CA ASN A 167 -31.30 8.13 9.38
C ASN A 167 -30.62 9.20 10.28
N SER A 168 -29.47 8.86 10.85
CA SER A 168 -28.71 9.68 11.79
C SER A 168 -27.47 10.27 11.13
N TYR A 169 -26.99 11.43 11.60
CA TYR A 169 -25.74 12.00 11.14
C TYR A 169 -25.01 12.80 12.23
N ILE A 170 -23.69 12.94 12.04
CA ILE A 170 -22.83 13.85 12.80
C ILE A 170 -22.04 14.67 11.80
N LYS A 171 -22.02 16.01 11.99
CA LYS A 171 -21.12 16.93 11.28
C LYS A 171 -20.19 17.60 12.28
N ALA A 172 -18.94 17.85 11.89
CA ALA A 172 -17.97 18.56 12.71
C ALA A 172 -16.91 19.22 11.83
N ASP A 173 -16.18 20.20 12.36
CA ASP A 173 -15.06 20.82 11.65
C ASP A 173 -13.84 19.91 11.60
N LYS A 174 -13.67 19.04 12.62
CA LYS A 174 -12.52 18.14 12.77
C LYS A 174 -12.92 16.80 13.37
N LEU A 175 -12.10 15.79 13.07
CA LEU A 175 -12.22 14.46 13.64
C LEU A 175 -10.86 13.97 14.12
N GLU A 176 -10.82 13.32 15.28
CA GLU A 176 -9.69 12.58 15.80
C GLU A 176 -10.16 11.20 16.31
N SER A 177 -9.50 10.15 15.87
CA SER A 177 -9.67 8.79 16.38
C SER A 177 -8.29 8.23 16.70
N GLU A 178 -8.15 7.69 17.90
CA GLU A 178 -6.98 6.89 18.27
C GLU A 178 -7.27 5.45 17.84
N GLY A 179 -6.46 4.92 16.90
CA GLY A 179 -6.62 3.57 16.39
C GLY A 179 -6.61 2.56 17.52
N TYR A 180 -7.46 1.56 17.48
CA TYR A 180 -7.75 0.58 18.53
C TYR A 180 -8.52 1.14 19.74
N SER A 181 -8.82 2.44 19.81
CA SER A 181 -9.74 2.94 20.81
C SER A 181 -11.15 2.97 20.22
N ASP A 182 -12.14 2.59 21.02
CA ASP A 182 -13.55 2.64 20.66
C ASP A 182 -14.09 4.09 20.65
N SER A 183 -13.18 5.09 20.67
CA SER A 183 -13.56 6.50 20.79
C SER A 183 -13.17 7.31 19.56
N ILE A 184 -14.17 8.02 19.03
CA ILE A 184 -14.00 9.05 18.00
C ILE A 184 -14.35 10.40 18.64
N LYS A 185 -13.48 11.40 18.47
CA LYS A 185 -13.67 12.76 18.99
C LYS A 185 -14.01 13.68 17.82
N PHE A 186 -15.18 14.28 17.86
CA PHE A 186 -15.60 15.34 16.95
C PHE A 186 -15.34 16.70 17.60
N LYS A 187 -14.79 17.66 16.85
CA LYS A 187 -14.39 18.97 17.36
C LYS A 187 -14.84 20.09 16.42
N GLY A 188 -15.20 21.25 17.02
CA GLY A 188 -15.63 22.46 16.31
C GLY A 188 -17.01 22.31 15.67
N ASN A 189 -17.91 23.24 15.89
CA ASN A 189 -19.24 23.33 15.29
C ASN A 189 -19.96 21.98 15.11
N VAL A 190 -19.95 21.15 16.18
CA VAL A 190 -20.53 19.81 16.11
C VAL A 190 -22.05 19.90 16.06
N GLU A 191 -22.63 19.34 15.00
CA GLU A 191 -24.07 19.16 14.82
C GLU A 191 -24.36 17.67 14.73
N SER A 192 -25.34 17.16 15.48
CA SER A 192 -25.76 15.78 15.42
C SER A 192 -27.25 15.60 15.43
N VAL A 193 -27.75 14.70 14.63
CA VAL A 193 -29.16 14.28 14.59
C VAL A 193 -29.19 12.78 14.75
N PHE A 194 -29.95 12.27 15.70
CA PHE A 194 -30.13 10.85 15.96
C PHE A 194 -31.60 10.48 15.79
N ASP A 195 -31.87 9.50 14.98
CA ASP A 195 -33.18 8.86 14.90
C ASP A 195 -33.29 7.83 16.01
N ILE A 196 -34.41 7.85 16.75
CA ILE A 196 -34.66 6.95 17.89
C ILE A 196 -34.75 5.47 17.41
N ASP A 197 -35.14 5.27 16.17
CA ASP A 197 -35.29 3.95 15.56
C ASP A 197 -33.95 3.33 15.10
N ASP A 198 -32.86 4.07 15.21
CA ASP A 198 -31.49 3.59 14.82
C ASP A 198 -30.74 2.87 15.98
N PHE A 199 -31.37 2.72 17.18
CA PHE A 199 -30.73 2.14 18.39
C PHE A 199 -31.46 0.90 18.94
#